data_d3857acf0adcea882a5dacadb4d241d4
#
_entry.id   d3857acf0adcea882a5dacadb4d241d4
#
_cell.length_a   1.000
_cell.length_b   1.000
_cell.length_c   1.000
_cell.angle_alpha   90.00
_cell.angle_beta   90.00
_cell.angle_gamma   90.00
#
_symmetry.space_group_name_H-M   'P 1'
#
loop_
_entity.id
_entity.type
_entity.pdbx_description
1 polymer ?
#
loop_
_entity_poly.entity_id
_entity_poly.type
_entity_poly.pdbx_seq_one_letter_code
_entity_poly.pdbx_strand_id
1 'polypeptide(L)'
;MATTNNSLNNQSSTAVANEDKRFTISNTDNSGTSDAMLQISNGGSSAGDAYTSMAVTGVTTWTAGIDNSDSDNFVISANASLGTTNTFVMSTAGINTLPLQPSVSAYPSGTLSNVTGGAVNYVTSFDTEIFDRSGSSTVTTFTAPVTGRYCVTGTITLSDVASGTGQQNMQIVSSNRNYLGAAIRTATVMDVNTHLSNSMTRLIDMDVSDTVTMSIIIVGGTQIVDVLGGTAPIQSIRAIFLAS
;
A
#
# COMPACT_ATOMS: atom_id res chain seq x y z
N MET A 1 -24.94 11.83 -47.65
CA MET A 1 -24.64 12.30 -46.28
C MET A 1 -23.47 13.24 -46.37
N ALA A 2 -23.67 14.52 -46.09
CA ALA A 2 -22.58 15.50 -46.10
C ALA A 2 -21.84 15.40 -44.75
N THR A 3 -20.63 14.87 -44.75
CA THR A 3 -19.71 14.98 -43.60
C THR A 3 -19.16 16.39 -43.56
N THR A 4 -19.71 17.24 -42.73
CA THR A 4 -19.06 18.52 -42.38
C THR A 4 -17.86 18.21 -41.47
N ASN A 5 -16.67 18.15 -42.08
CA ASN A 5 -15.42 18.14 -41.35
C ASN A 5 -15.21 19.54 -40.75
N ASN A 6 -15.71 19.77 -39.56
CA ASN A 6 -15.40 20.96 -38.77
C ASN A 6 -14.05 20.72 -38.07
N SER A 7 -12.95 21.00 -38.77
CA SER A 7 -11.62 21.01 -38.12
C SER A 7 -11.55 22.21 -37.17
N LEU A 8 -11.74 21.99 -35.90
CA LEU A 8 -11.47 22.97 -34.84
C LEU A 8 -9.96 23.12 -34.70
N ASN A 9 -9.33 23.88 -35.60
CA ASN A 9 -7.93 24.28 -35.48
C ASN A 9 -7.83 25.24 -34.27
N ASN A 10 -7.27 24.75 -33.17
CA ASN A 10 -6.74 25.54 -32.06
C ASN A 10 -7.71 26.58 -31.50
N GLN A 11 -8.86 26.15 -30.93
CA GLN A 11 -9.74 27.08 -30.21
C GLN A 11 -9.22 27.29 -28.80
N SER A 12 -8.47 28.37 -28.58
CA SER A 12 -8.22 28.96 -27.28
C SER A 12 -9.40 29.85 -26.89
N SER A 13 -10.26 29.45 -25.95
CA SER A 13 -11.23 30.35 -25.35
C SER A 13 -10.63 31.01 -24.10
N THR A 14 -10.26 32.28 -24.21
CA THR A 14 -9.85 33.08 -23.07
C THR A 14 -11.09 33.41 -22.22
N ALA A 15 -11.13 33.02 -20.96
CA ALA A 15 -12.25 33.33 -20.08
C ALA A 15 -12.29 34.82 -19.71
N VAL A 16 -13.47 35.40 -19.78
CA VAL A 16 -13.78 36.66 -19.12
C VAL A 16 -14.02 36.34 -17.63
N ALA A 17 -13.61 37.19 -16.71
CA ALA A 17 -13.75 36.97 -15.26
C ALA A 17 -15.20 36.63 -14.88
N ASN A 18 -15.37 35.63 -14.00
CA ASN A 18 -16.65 35.21 -13.41
C ASN A 18 -17.64 34.49 -14.35
N GLU A 19 -17.18 33.86 -15.44
CA GLU A 19 -18.03 33.06 -16.32
C GLU A 19 -17.53 31.60 -16.39
N ASP A 20 -18.47 30.65 -16.30
CA ASP A 20 -18.22 29.25 -16.58
C ASP A 20 -18.01 29.02 -18.09
N LYS A 21 -16.99 28.24 -18.43
CA LYS A 21 -16.79 27.76 -19.79
C LYS A 21 -17.15 26.29 -19.89
N ARG A 22 -17.97 25.96 -20.88
CA ARG A 22 -18.45 24.60 -21.11
C ARG A 22 -18.17 24.14 -22.52
N PHE A 23 -17.65 22.94 -22.64
CA PHE A 23 -17.63 22.16 -23.86
C PHE A 23 -18.66 21.05 -23.75
N THR A 24 -19.62 20.98 -24.68
CA THR A 24 -20.70 19.99 -24.68
C THR A 24 -20.68 19.20 -25.98
N ILE A 25 -20.66 17.88 -25.85
CA ILE A 25 -20.96 16.96 -26.97
C ILE A 25 -22.30 16.34 -26.63
N SER A 26 -23.27 16.52 -27.50
CA SER A 26 -24.61 15.97 -27.28
C SER A 26 -25.14 15.33 -28.57
N ASN A 27 -25.83 14.22 -28.39
CA ASN A 27 -26.64 13.58 -29.41
C ASN A 27 -28.09 13.56 -28.92
N THR A 28 -29.00 14.10 -29.73
CA THR A 28 -30.44 14.18 -29.39
C THR A 28 -31.25 13.05 -30.01
N ASP A 29 -30.61 12.16 -30.79
CA ASP A 29 -31.26 10.99 -31.35
C ASP A 29 -31.49 9.94 -30.26
N ASN A 30 -32.70 9.41 -30.15
CA ASN A 30 -33.12 8.41 -29.13
C ASN A 30 -33.07 6.98 -29.73
N SER A 31 -32.22 6.70 -30.70
CA SER A 31 -31.99 5.34 -31.20
C SER A 31 -30.89 4.66 -30.38
N GLY A 32 -31.00 3.34 -30.15
CA GLY A 32 -30.01 2.55 -29.39
C GLY A 32 -28.64 2.39 -30.07
N THR A 33 -28.44 3.01 -31.26
CA THR A 33 -27.20 2.97 -32.03
C THR A 33 -26.53 4.35 -32.17
N SER A 34 -27.04 5.36 -31.48
CA SER A 34 -26.58 6.75 -31.58
C SER A 34 -25.87 7.17 -30.29
N ASP A 35 -24.56 7.37 -30.36
CA ASP A 35 -23.71 7.78 -29.26
C ASP A 35 -23.26 9.24 -29.34
N ALA A 36 -23.00 9.86 -28.22
CA ALA A 36 -22.22 11.11 -28.13
C ALA A 36 -20.82 10.76 -27.58
N MET A 37 -19.77 10.99 -28.39
CA MET A 37 -18.42 10.50 -28.09
C MET A 37 -17.39 11.62 -28.20
N LEU A 38 -16.48 11.70 -27.22
CA LEU A 38 -15.20 12.39 -27.33
C LEU A 38 -14.11 11.34 -27.57
N GLN A 39 -13.51 11.35 -28.74
CA GLN A 39 -12.37 10.47 -29.05
C GLN A 39 -11.08 11.26 -29.02
N ILE A 40 -10.12 10.76 -28.22
CA ILE A 40 -8.73 11.18 -28.21
C ILE A 40 -7.91 10.00 -28.70
N SER A 41 -7.18 10.18 -29.79
CA SER A 41 -6.40 9.10 -30.39
C SER A 41 -5.05 9.60 -30.87
N ASN A 42 -4.07 8.72 -30.85
CA ASN A 42 -2.73 8.93 -31.39
C ASN A 42 -2.34 7.83 -32.38
N GLY A 43 -1.27 8.02 -33.11
CA GLY A 43 -0.97 7.33 -34.35
C GLY A 43 -0.21 5.99 -34.24
N GLY A 44 -0.60 5.06 -33.38
CA GLY A 44 -0.04 3.69 -33.28
C GLY A 44 1.09 3.51 -32.26
N SER A 45 1.69 2.31 -32.24
CA SER A 45 2.58 1.84 -31.15
C SER A 45 3.90 2.61 -30.98
N SER A 46 4.27 3.47 -31.89
CA SER A 46 5.46 4.35 -31.79
C SER A 46 5.09 5.81 -31.52
N ALA A 47 3.81 6.10 -31.32
CA ALA A 47 3.32 7.43 -31.02
C ALA A 47 3.45 7.72 -29.50
N GLY A 48 3.16 8.96 -29.10
CA GLY A 48 2.97 9.30 -27.70
C GLY A 48 1.63 8.82 -27.16
N ASP A 49 1.31 9.26 -25.96
CA ASP A 49 0.10 8.86 -25.22
C ASP A 49 -1.15 9.58 -25.73
N ALA A 50 -2.30 8.95 -25.52
CA ALA A 50 -3.60 9.55 -25.77
C ALA A 50 -4.29 9.87 -24.44
N TYR A 51 -4.33 11.14 -24.01
CA TYR A 51 -4.80 11.51 -22.67
C TYR A 51 -5.48 12.88 -22.60
N THR A 52 -6.20 13.09 -21.50
CA THR A 52 -6.72 14.40 -21.06
C THR A 52 -5.82 14.96 -19.95
N SER A 53 -5.65 16.28 -19.94
CA SER A 53 -4.93 17.01 -18.90
C SER A 53 -5.87 18.00 -18.22
N MET A 54 -5.89 17.97 -16.89
CA MET A 54 -6.66 18.85 -16.03
C MET A 54 -5.70 19.60 -15.11
N ALA A 55 -5.63 20.92 -15.27
CA ALA A 55 -4.66 21.72 -14.54
C ALA A 55 -5.32 22.86 -13.75
N VAL A 56 -4.88 23.05 -12.51
CA VAL A 56 -5.03 24.31 -11.79
C VAL A 56 -3.68 25.00 -11.88
N THR A 57 -3.61 26.06 -12.69
CA THR A 57 -2.36 26.73 -13.07
C THR A 57 -1.57 27.17 -11.84
N GLY A 58 -0.30 26.77 -11.77
CA GLY A 58 0.60 27.07 -10.65
C GLY A 58 0.37 26.23 -9.38
N VAL A 59 -0.58 25.29 -9.40
CA VAL A 59 -0.91 24.45 -8.24
C VAL A 59 -0.69 22.99 -8.54
N THR A 60 -1.46 22.39 -9.46
CA THR A 60 -1.40 20.95 -9.75
C THR A 60 -1.89 20.65 -11.15
N THR A 61 -1.45 19.52 -11.68
CA THR A 61 -1.96 18.94 -12.92
C THR A 61 -2.21 17.45 -12.73
N TRP A 62 -3.35 17.00 -13.24
CA TRP A 62 -3.71 15.59 -13.32
C TRP A 62 -3.89 15.21 -14.79
N THR A 63 -3.45 14.01 -15.14
CA THR A 63 -3.64 13.44 -16.47
C THR A 63 -4.34 12.09 -16.37
N ALA A 64 -5.17 11.77 -17.38
CA ALA A 64 -5.84 10.49 -17.46
C ALA A 64 -5.95 10.05 -18.94
N GLY A 65 -5.52 8.84 -19.26
CA GLY A 65 -5.52 8.33 -20.62
C GLY A 65 -4.78 7.02 -20.78
N ILE A 66 -4.44 6.71 -22.03
CA ILE A 66 -3.70 5.52 -22.42
C ILE A 66 -2.21 5.85 -22.44
N ASP A 67 -1.43 5.17 -21.61
CA ASP A 67 0.03 5.22 -21.59
C ASP A 67 0.58 4.18 -22.60
N ASN A 68 0.93 4.64 -23.78
CA ASN A 68 1.44 3.78 -24.85
C ASN A 68 2.83 3.22 -24.53
N SER A 69 3.57 3.87 -23.65
CA SER A 69 4.89 3.41 -23.21
C SER A 69 4.83 2.33 -22.13
N ASP A 70 3.68 2.17 -21.46
CA ASP A 70 3.43 1.16 -20.42
C ASP A 70 2.35 0.15 -20.86
N SER A 71 2.59 -0.54 -21.97
CA SER A 71 1.74 -1.64 -22.45
C SER A 71 0.27 -1.23 -22.73
N ASP A 72 0.04 -0.01 -23.15
CA ASP A 72 -1.29 0.57 -23.42
C ASP A 72 -2.24 0.55 -22.22
N ASN A 73 -1.70 0.64 -21.01
CA ASN A 73 -2.49 0.70 -19.79
C ASN A 73 -3.28 2.01 -19.73
N PHE A 74 -4.51 1.95 -19.22
CA PHE A 74 -5.23 3.15 -18.82
C PHE A 74 -4.72 3.64 -17.46
N VAL A 75 -4.27 4.89 -17.41
CA VAL A 75 -3.57 5.45 -16.24
C VAL A 75 -4.23 6.75 -15.80
N ILE A 76 -4.27 6.97 -14.49
CA ILE A 76 -4.49 8.29 -13.88
C ILE A 76 -3.23 8.69 -13.15
N SER A 77 -2.62 9.80 -13.54
CA SER A 77 -1.37 10.32 -12.95
C SER A 77 -1.58 11.67 -12.28
N ALA A 78 -1.01 11.83 -11.10
CA ALA A 78 -0.90 13.11 -10.38
C ALA A 78 0.32 13.91 -10.90
N ASN A 79 0.38 14.10 -12.23
CA ASN A 79 1.48 14.76 -12.91
C ASN A 79 1.02 15.34 -14.26
N ALA A 80 1.78 16.32 -14.79
CA ALA A 80 1.54 16.89 -16.11
C ALA A 80 1.90 15.91 -17.25
N SER A 81 2.81 14.96 -16.99
CA SER A 81 3.15 13.90 -17.93
C SER A 81 2.48 12.61 -17.49
N LEU A 82 1.68 12.00 -18.38
CA LEU A 82 1.06 10.72 -18.12
C LEU A 82 2.14 9.66 -17.82
N GLY A 83 1.84 8.69 -16.97
CA GLY A 83 2.77 7.62 -16.62
C GLY A 83 3.81 7.95 -15.53
N THR A 84 3.98 9.24 -15.15
CA THR A 84 5.07 9.62 -14.22
C THR A 84 4.73 9.37 -12.74
N THR A 85 3.52 9.69 -12.29
CA THR A 85 3.08 9.51 -10.89
C THR A 85 1.71 8.83 -10.90
N ASN A 86 1.73 7.53 -11.15
CA ASN A 86 0.52 6.75 -11.37
C ASN A 86 -0.21 6.48 -10.05
N THR A 87 -1.40 7.07 -9.89
CA THR A 87 -2.28 6.83 -8.75
C THR A 87 -3.23 5.67 -8.99
N PHE A 88 -3.57 5.43 -10.25
CA PHE A 88 -4.41 4.31 -10.69
C PHE A 88 -3.89 3.80 -12.03
N VAL A 89 -3.80 2.48 -12.18
CA VAL A 89 -3.43 1.81 -13.43
C VAL A 89 -4.42 0.68 -13.67
N MET A 90 -4.99 0.63 -14.88
CA MET A 90 -5.79 -0.49 -15.36
C MET A 90 -5.14 -1.08 -16.59
N SER A 91 -4.76 -2.35 -16.50
CA SER A 91 -4.15 -3.07 -17.63
C SER A 91 -5.17 -3.35 -18.73
N THR A 92 -4.67 -3.65 -19.93
CA THR A 92 -5.49 -4.10 -21.07
C THR A 92 -6.27 -5.41 -20.77
N ALA A 93 -5.85 -6.18 -19.75
CA ALA A 93 -6.60 -7.33 -19.24
C ALA A 93 -7.67 -6.98 -18.21
N GLY A 94 -7.86 -5.68 -17.90
CA GLY A 94 -8.85 -5.21 -16.94
C GLY A 94 -8.43 -5.33 -15.46
N ILE A 95 -7.15 -5.59 -15.18
CA ILE A 95 -6.62 -5.66 -13.81
C ILE A 95 -6.29 -4.27 -13.30
N ASN A 96 -6.85 -3.90 -12.15
CA ASN A 96 -6.64 -2.61 -11.52
C ASN A 96 -5.54 -2.68 -10.46
N THR A 97 -4.68 -1.66 -10.40
CA THR A 97 -3.70 -1.47 -9.34
C THR A 97 -3.68 -0.02 -8.86
N LEU A 98 -3.29 0.15 -7.59
CA LEU A 98 -3.08 1.45 -6.95
C LEU A 98 -1.60 1.54 -6.53
N PRO A 99 -0.69 1.95 -7.42
CA PRO A 99 0.76 1.87 -7.17
C PRO A 99 1.23 2.69 -5.97
N LEU A 100 0.53 3.77 -5.63
CA LEU A 100 0.87 4.65 -4.51
C LEU A 100 0.11 4.32 -3.21
N GLN A 101 -0.70 3.24 -3.21
CA GLN A 101 -1.37 2.81 -1.99
C GLN A 101 -0.34 2.34 -0.95
N PRO A 102 -0.26 2.95 0.24
CA PRO A 102 0.69 2.55 1.26
C PRO A 102 0.56 1.08 1.62
N SER A 103 1.65 0.34 1.46
CA SER A 103 1.70 -1.07 1.82
C SER A 103 3.14 -1.53 1.97
N VAL A 104 3.39 -2.36 2.98
CA VAL A 104 4.68 -2.97 3.25
C VAL A 104 4.53 -4.43 3.64
N SER A 105 5.48 -5.26 3.25
CA SER A 105 5.69 -6.58 3.81
C SER A 105 7.18 -6.79 4.04
N ALA A 106 7.54 -7.23 5.26
CA ALA A 106 8.93 -7.39 5.66
C ALA A 106 9.09 -8.55 6.65
N TYR A 107 10.30 -9.14 6.69
CA TYR A 107 10.67 -10.24 7.57
C TYR A 107 12.11 -10.06 8.10
N PRO A 108 12.50 -10.75 9.19
CA PRO A 108 13.89 -10.77 9.64
C PRO A 108 14.75 -11.57 8.66
N SER A 109 15.89 -11.02 8.21
CA SER A 109 16.81 -11.69 7.25
C SER A 109 17.39 -13.00 7.78
N GLY A 110 17.52 -13.10 9.11
CA GLY A 110 18.02 -14.26 9.84
C GLY A 110 17.42 -14.33 11.23
N THR A 111 17.78 -15.37 11.96
CA THR A 111 17.36 -15.52 13.35
C THR A 111 17.96 -14.40 14.22
N LEU A 112 17.09 -13.73 14.98
CA LEU A 112 17.48 -12.72 15.96
C LEU A 112 17.70 -13.45 17.29
N SER A 113 18.97 -13.74 17.60
CA SER A 113 19.31 -14.60 18.71
C SER A 113 19.37 -13.86 20.05
N ASN A 114 18.97 -14.58 21.11
CA ASN A 114 19.05 -14.11 22.49
C ASN A 114 18.35 -12.78 22.73
N VAL A 115 17.19 -12.61 22.11
CA VAL A 115 16.35 -11.42 22.30
C VAL A 115 15.45 -11.58 23.53
N THR A 116 14.88 -10.48 24.00
CA THR A 116 14.07 -10.40 25.20
C THR A 116 14.88 -10.47 26.51
N GLY A 117 14.19 -10.53 27.63
CA GLY A 117 14.74 -10.63 28.98
C GLY A 117 13.97 -9.78 29.98
N GLY A 118 13.89 -10.23 31.26
CA GLY A 118 13.33 -9.44 32.35
C GLY A 118 11.89 -8.97 32.18
N ALA A 119 11.04 -9.67 31.42
CA ALA A 119 9.68 -9.26 31.05
C ALA A 119 9.64 -7.89 30.32
N VAL A 120 10.72 -7.50 29.66
CA VAL A 120 10.81 -6.26 28.87
C VAL A 120 10.19 -6.48 27.50
N ASN A 121 9.54 -5.45 26.99
CA ASN A 121 9.00 -5.43 25.64
C ASN A 121 10.12 -5.39 24.61
N TYR A 122 10.25 -6.44 23.79
CA TYR A 122 11.20 -6.50 22.69
C TYR A 122 10.50 -6.14 21.37
N VAL A 123 10.93 -5.04 20.76
CA VAL A 123 10.44 -4.62 19.43
C VAL A 123 11.17 -5.44 18.38
N THR A 124 10.41 -6.23 17.63
CA THR A 124 10.97 -7.14 16.61
C THR A 124 11.47 -6.36 15.38
N SER A 125 12.67 -6.72 14.94
CA SER A 125 13.26 -6.21 13.69
C SER A 125 12.78 -7.02 12.49
N PHE A 126 12.40 -6.31 11.43
CA PHE A 126 12.01 -6.85 10.12
C PHE A 126 12.86 -6.13 9.07
N ASP A 127 14.11 -6.55 8.93
CA ASP A 127 15.17 -5.85 8.20
C ASP A 127 15.22 -6.15 6.70
N THR A 128 14.40 -7.09 6.25
CA THR A 128 14.30 -7.44 4.82
C THR A 128 12.88 -7.21 4.33
N GLU A 129 12.75 -6.27 3.40
CA GLU A 129 11.48 -5.95 2.76
C GLU A 129 11.21 -6.91 1.59
N ILE A 130 10.00 -7.45 1.51
CA ILE A 130 9.46 -8.07 0.30
C ILE A 130 9.02 -6.95 -0.64
N PHE A 131 8.37 -5.95 -0.09
CA PHE A 131 8.06 -4.67 -0.74
C PHE A 131 7.75 -3.59 0.30
N ASP A 132 8.03 -2.33 -0.04
CA ASP A 132 7.50 -1.11 0.60
C ASP A 132 7.14 -0.10 -0.49
N ARG A 133 5.84 0.07 -0.76
CA ARG A 133 5.35 0.96 -1.82
C ARG A 133 5.37 2.43 -1.48
N SER A 134 5.52 2.77 -0.22
CA SER A 134 5.49 4.17 0.25
C SER A 134 6.80 4.64 0.88
N GLY A 135 7.80 3.76 1.01
CA GLY A 135 9.03 4.06 1.74
C GLY A 135 8.77 4.44 3.21
N SER A 136 7.70 3.90 3.79
CA SER A 136 7.20 4.28 5.11
C SER A 136 7.64 3.35 6.22
N SER A 137 8.43 2.32 5.89
CA SER A 137 8.91 1.32 6.82
C SER A 137 10.39 1.53 7.14
N THR A 138 10.71 1.31 8.40
CA THR A 138 12.09 1.07 8.86
C THR A 138 12.18 -0.37 9.37
N VAL A 139 13.34 -0.78 9.82
CA VAL A 139 13.59 -2.12 10.37
C VAL A 139 12.57 -2.52 11.44
N THR A 140 12.15 -1.59 12.30
CA THR A 140 11.23 -1.87 13.42
C THR A 140 9.88 -1.19 13.29
N THR A 141 9.80 -0.08 12.58
CA THR A 141 8.67 0.85 12.65
C THR A 141 8.08 1.10 11.28
N PHE A 142 6.77 1.10 11.18
CA PHE A 142 6.04 1.68 10.06
C PHE A 142 5.50 3.04 10.49
N THR A 143 5.62 4.05 9.62
CA THR A 143 5.07 5.39 9.82
C THR A 143 3.96 5.64 8.80
N ALA A 144 2.78 6.03 9.25
CA ALA A 144 1.65 6.30 8.36
C ALA A 144 1.93 7.51 7.46
N PRO A 145 2.02 7.34 6.13
CA PRO A 145 2.27 8.47 5.23
C PRO A 145 1.03 9.33 4.99
N VAL A 146 -0.16 8.80 5.28
CA VAL A 146 -1.44 9.50 5.17
C VAL A 146 -2.36 9.09 6.32
N THR A 147 -3.29 9.94 6.70
CA THR A 147 -4.36 9.59 7.66
C THR A 147 -5.27 8.54 7.03
N GLY A 148 -5.62 7.50 7.80
CA GLY A 148 -6.50 6.43 7.34
C GLY A 148 -6.51 5.22 8.26
N ARG A 149 -7.21 4.17 7.83
CA ARG A 149 -7.27 2.89 8.54
C ARG A 149 -6.28 1.91 7.94
N TYR A 150 -5.40 1.41 8.78
CA TYR A 150 -4.37 0.47 8.37
C TYR A 150 -4.66 -0.93 8.93
N CYS A 151 -4.65 -1.92 8.06
CA CYS A 151 -4.61 -3.31 8.49
C CYS A 151 -3.14 -3.68 8.79
N VAL A 152 -2.88 -3.96 10.06
CA VAL A 152 -1.56 -4.40 10.54
C VAL A 152 -1.67 -5.86 10.91
N THR A 153 -0.89 -6.69 10.25
CA THR A 153 -0.85 -8.13 10.49
C THR A 153 0.58 -8.61 10.61
N GLY A 154 0.81 -9.65 11.38
CA GLY A 154 2.10 -10.31 11.42
C GLY A 154 2.10 -11.57 12.26
N THR A 155 3.17 -12.33 12.06
CA THR A 155 3.49 -13.54 12.79
C THR A 155 4.88 -13.39 13.34
N ILE A 156 5.09 -13.78 14.60
CA ILE A 156 6.40 -13.91 15.22
C ILE A 156 6.53 -15.35 15.71
N THR A 157 7.54 -16.04 15.18
CA THR A 157 7.88 -17.40 15.59
C THR A 157 9.13 -17.35 16.45
N LEU A 158 9.06 -17.96 17.61
CA LEU A 158 10.12 -18.06 18.60
C LEU A 158 10.76 -19.45 18.58
N SER A 159 12.04 -19.53 18.89
CA SER A 159 12.73 -20.75 19.29
C SER A 159 13.46 -20.56 20.62
N ASP A 160 14.04 -21.62 21.14
CA ASP A 160 14.72 -21.68 22.42
C ASP A 160 13.82 -21.28 23.61
N VAL A 161 12.52 -21.51 23.45
CA VAL A 161 11.55 -21.23 24.52
C VAL A 161 11.76 -22.26 25.64
N ALA A 162 12.26 -21.78 26.79
CA ALA A 162 12.55 -22.65 27.94
C ALA A 162 11.26 -23.24 28.52
N SER A 163 11.34 -24.47 29.05
CA SER A 163 10.20 -25.17 29.68
C SER A 163 9.63 -24.43 30.90
N GLY A 164 10.44 -23.57 31.53
CA GLY A 164 10.01 -22.71 32.66
C GLY A 164 9.36 -21.39 32.21
N THR A 165 9.27 -21.11 30.91
CA THR A 165 8.59 -19.91 30.40
C THR A 165 7.09 -20.02 30.66
N GLY A 166 6.54 -19.05 31.38
CA GLY A 166 5.13 -19.06 31.78
C GLY A 166 4.19 -18.63 30.62
N GLN A 167 4.54 -17.56 29.97
CA GLN A 167 3.73 -17.02 28.85
C GLN A 167 4.54 -16.17 27.89
N GLN A 168 4.00 -16.06 26.68
CA GLN A 168 4.41 -15.12 25.63
C GLN A 168 3.23 -14.21 25.30
N ASN A 169 3.48 -12.92 25.18
CA ASN A 169 2.53 -11.93 24.69
C ASN A 169 3.07 -11.30 23.43
N MET A 170 2.28 -11.29 22.38
CA MET A 170 2.54 -10.51 21.16
C MET A 170 1.72 -9.23 21.20
N GLN A 171 2.32 -8.12 20.79
CA GLN A 171 1.68 -6.82 20.77
C GLN A 171 1.87 -6.14 19.42
N ILE A 172 0.85 -5.38 19.00
CA ILE A 172 0.96 -4.32 18.03
C ILE A 172 0.85 -3.02 18.81
N VAL A 173 1.88 -2.18 18.71
CA VAL A 173 1.99 -0.94 19.47
C VAL A 173 2.00 0.23 18.49
N SER A 174 0.93 1.03 18.48
CA SER A 174 0.89 2.27 17.75
C SER A 174 1.25 3.45 18.65
N SER A 175 1.55 4.61 18.06
CA SER A 175 1.78 5.87 18.79
C SER A 175 0.60 6.23 19.72
N ASN A 176 -0.61 5.78 19.39
CA ASN A 176 -1.83 6.14 20.12
C ASN A 176 -2.34 5.03 21.05
N ARG A 177 -2.06 3.74 20.76
CA ARG A 177 -2.66 2.61 21.47
C ARG A 177 -1.78 1.36 21.40
N ASN A 178 -1.87 0.55 22.45
CA ASN A 178 -1.29 -0.78 22.50
C ASN A 178 -2.39 -1.82 22.32
N TYR A 179 -2.17 -2.73 21.37
CA TYR A 179 -3.05 -3.85 21.10
C TYR A 179 -2.36 -5.13 21.54
N LEU A 180 -2.87 -5.73 22.61
CA LEU A 180 -2.38 -7.00 23.10
C LEU A 180 -3.02 -8.14 22.31
N GLY A 181 -2.19 -9.09 21.86
CA GLY A 181 -2.63 -10.37 21.34
C GLY A 181 -3.00 -11.34 22.46
N ALA A 182 -3.13 -12.61 22.12
CA ALA A 182 -3.34 -13.65 23.11
C ALA A 182 -2.09 -13.80 23.99
N ALA A 183 -2.30 -13.89 25.32
CA ALA A 183 -1.30 -14.37 26.23
C ALA A 183 -1.25 -15.90 26.12
N ILE A 184 -0.21 -16.44 25.51
CA ILE A 184 -0.08 -17.86 25.24
C ILE A 184 0.77 -18.49 26.35
N ARG A 185 0.24 -19.55 26.99
CA ARG A 185 1.01 -20.40 27.90
C ARG A 185 1.94 -21.27 27.07
N THR A 186 3.23 -21.01 27.17
CA THR A 186 4.25 -21.65 26.34
C THR A 186 4.37 -23.15 26.54
N ALA A 187 4.33 -23.61 27.77
CA ALA A 187 4.51 -25.03 28.12
C ALA A 187 3.46 -25.98 27.53
N THR A 188 2.33 -25.47 27.06
CA THR A 188 1.22 -26.28 26.51
C THR A 188 1.10 -26.25 25.00
N VAL A 189 1.86 -25.39 24.32
CA VAL A 189 1.69 -25.12 22.88
C VAL A 189 2.99 -25.12 22.09
N MET A 190 4.14 -25.36 22.75
CA MET A 190 5.41 -25.53 22.04
C MET A 190 5.41 -26.83 21.23
N ASP A 191 6.04 -26.78 20.06
CA ASP A 191 6.34 -28.00 19.31
C ASP A 191 7.54 -28.77 19.91
N VAL A 192 7.89 -29.90 19.29
CA VAL A 192 9.01 -30.75 19.75
C VAL A 192 10.39 -30.08 19.63
N ASN A 193 10.49 -28.98 18.88
CA ASN A 193 11.71 -28.19 18.68
C ASN A 193 11.75 -26.94 19.57
N THR A 194 10.86 -26.82 20.56
CA THR A 194 10.71 -25.63 21.41
C THR A 194 10.27 -24.36 20.64
N HIS A 195 9.62 -24.51 19.48
CA HIS A 195 9.11 -23.40 18.72
C HIS A 195 7.71 -22.99 19.19
N LEU A 196 7.45 -21.69 19.11
CA LEU A 196 6.16 -21.10 19.40
C LEU A 196 5.85 -19.99 18.39
N SER A 197 4.79 -20.14 17.62
CA SER A 197 4.36 -19.14 16.67
C SER A 197 3.10 -18.42 17.16
N ASN A 198 3.09 -17.09 17.08
CA ASN A 198 1.94 -16.26 17.40
C ASN A 198 1.66 -15.29 16.26
N SER A 199 0.40 -15.19 15.88
CA SER A 199 -0.07 -14.30 14.81
C SER A 199 -1.11 -13.33 15.35
N MET A 200 -1.09 -12.12 14.84
CA MET A 200 -2.01 -11.06 15.23
C MET A 200 -2.36 -10.17 14.04
N THR A 201 -3.64 -9.78 13.95
CA THR A 201 -4.13 -8.81 12.97
C THR A 201 -5.00 -7.78 13.66
N ARG A 202 -4.79 -6.50 13.35
CA ARG A 202 -5.60 -5.37 13.84
C ARG A 202 -5.86 -4.37 12.72
N LEU A 203 -7.06 -3.82 12.72
CA LEU A 203 -7.38 -2.60 11.98
C LEU A 203 -7.17 -1.41 12.91
N ILE A 204 -6.29 -0.49 12.51
CA ILE A 204 -5.82 0.61 13.34
C ILE A 204 -6.10 1.93 12.62
N ASP A 205 -6.69 2.87 13.33
CA ASP A 205 -6.88 4.24 12.88
C ASP A 205 -5.59 5.02 13.17
N MET A 206 -4.98 5.58 12.14
CA MET A 206 -3.69 6.29 12.23
C MET A 206 -3.77 7.64 11.52
N ASP A 207 -3.29 8.68 12.16
CA ASP A 207 -3.05 9.94 11.50
C ASP A 207 -1.71 9.93 10.75
N VAL A 208 -1.53 10.89 9.84
CA VAL A 208 -0.22 11.08 9.18
C VAL A 208 0.87 11.23 10.23
N SER A 209 1.99 10.52 10.05
CA SER A 209 3.13 10.43 10.98
C SER A 209 2.90 9.57 12.24
N ASP A 210 1.73 9.01 12.46
CA ASP A 210 1.57 7.96 13.48
C ASP A 210 2.45 6.76 13.15
N THR A 211 2.94 6.09 14.20
CA THR A 211 3.84 4.95 14.06
C THR A 211 3.22 3.66 14.58
N VAL A 212 3.67 2.54 14.03
CA VAL A 212 3.31 1.21 14.57
C VAL A 212 4.51 0.28 14.55
N THR A 213 4.65 -0.49 15.64
CA THR A 213 5.66 -1.54 15.81
C THR A 213 5.00 -2.85 16.21
N MET A 214 5.72 -3.95 16.03
CA MET A 214 5.32 -5.27 16.55
C MET A 214 6.35 -5.72 17.57
N SER A 215 5.87 -6.26 18.68
CA SER A 215 6.73 -6.62 19.80
C SER A 215 6.26 -7.87 20.53
N ILE A 216 7.16 -8.46 21.29
CA ILE A 216 6.92 -9.60 22.16
C ILE A 216 7.38 -9.31 23.58
N ILE A 217 6.72 -9.95 24.53
CA ILE A 217 7.12 -10.00 25.95
C ILE A 217 7.11 -11.47 26.36
N ILE A 218 8.20 -11.93 26.98
CA ILE A 218 8.33 -13.24 27.55
C ILE A 218 8.35 -13.12 29.05
N VAL A 219 7.52 -13.91 29.72
CA VAL A 219 7.38 -13.90 31.20
C VAL A 219 7.65 -15.30 31.75
N GLY A 220 8.50 -15.38 32.76
CA GLY A 220 8.92 -16.63 33.38
C GLY A 220 10.10 -17.32 32.71
N GLY A 221 10.72 -18.28 33.34
CA GLY A 221 11.91 -18.97 32.87
C GLY A 221 13.12 -18.05 32.74
N THR A 222 14.01 -18.34 31.78
CA THR A 222 15.18 -17.51 31.47
C THR A 222 14.81 -16.21 30.84
N GLN A 223 13.59 -16.13 30.24
CA GLN A 223 13.05 -14.99 29.50
C GLN A 223 13.90 -14.58 28.28
N ILE A 224 14.77 -15.46 27.82
CA ILE A 224 15.60 -15.26 26.61
C ILE A 224 15.13 -16.27 25.58
N VAL A 225 14.86 -15.79 24.38
CA VAL A 225 14.39 -16.58 23.24
C VAL A 225 15.04 -16.06 21.95
N ASP A 226 14.95 -16.84 20.89
CA ASP A 226 15.29 -16.38 19.55
C ASP A 226 14.01 -16.06 18.77
N VAL A 227 14.05 -15.05 17.90
CA VAL A 227 13.02 -14.81 16.88
C VAL A 227 13.51 -15.41 15.57
N LEU A 228 12.78 -16.39 15.05
CA LEU A 228 13.14 -17.07 13.84
C LEU A 228 12.90 -16.19 12.61
N GLY A 229 13.94 -16.03 11.83
CA GLY A 229 13.95 -15.31 10.55
C GLY A 229 14.50 -16.17 9.42
N GLY A 230 14.65 -15.57 8.24
CA GLY A 230 15.20 -16.21 7.05
C GLY A 230 14.18 -16.34 5.92
N THR A 231 14.65 -16.77 4.77
CA THR A 231 13.90 -16.76 3.51
C THR A 231 13.22 -18.08 3.14
N ALA A 232 13.63 -19.18 3.76
CA ALA A 232 13.14 -20.51 3.37
C ALA A 232 13.05 -21.49 4.57
N PRO A 233 11.89 -21.58 5.25
CA PRO A 233 10.69 -20.76 5.09
C PRO A 233 10.76 -19.42 5.82
N ILE A 234 9.95 -18.44 5.42
CA ILE A 234 9.71 -17.22 6.19
C ILE A 234 8.86 -17.61 7.40
N GLN A 235 9.41 -17.46 8.61
CA GLN A 235 8.76 -17.88 9.85
C GLN A 235 8.21 -16.72 10.67
N SER A 236 8.86 -15.55 10.58
CA SER A 236 8.33 -14.31 11.15
C SER A 236 8.15 -13.29 10.04
N ILE A 237 7.04 -12.57 10.05
CA ILE A 237 6.68 -11.60 9.00
C ILE A 237 5.78 -10.50 9.57
N ARG A 238 5.92 -9.32 9.01
CA ARG A 238 5.01 -8.19 9.19
C ARG A 238 4.45 -7.76 7.83
N ALA A 239 3.15 -7.49 7.76
CA ALA A 239 2.54 -6.82 6.62
C ALA A 239 1.57 -5.72 7.09
N ILE A 240 1.61 -4.57 6.43
CA ILE A 240 0.78 -3.41 6.75
C ILE A 240 0.29 -2.82 5.44
N PHE A 241 -0.99 -2.48 5.36
CA PHE A 241 -1.56 -1.81 4.20
C PHE A 241 -2.70 -0.89 4.60
N LEU A 242 -2.86 0.21 3.86
CA LEU A 242 -3.98 1.12 4.00
C LEU A 242 -5.25 0.41 3.55
N ALA A 243 -6.23 0.30 4.44
CA ALA A 243 -7.49 -0.39 4.18
C ALA A 243 -8.58 0.56 3.64
N SER A 244 -8.58 1.81 4.08
CA SER A 244 -9.48 2.88 3.60
C SER A 244 -9.13 4.23 4.26
#